data_e759f62aa3eb89d8e7dad219f8a197e0
#
_entry.id   e759f62aa3eb89d8e7dad219f8a197e0
#
_cell.length_a   1.000
_cell.length_b   1.000
_cell.length_c   1.000
_cell.angle_alpha   90.00
_cell.angle_beta   90.00
_cell.angle_gamma   90.00
#
_symmetry.space_group_name_H-M   'P 1'
#
loop_
_entity.id
_entity.type
_entity.pdbx_description
1 polymer ?
#
loop_
_entity_poly.entity_id
_entity_poly.type
_entity_poly.pdbx_seq_one_letter_code
_entity_poly.pdbx_strand_id
1 'polypeptide(L)'
;MPPATEGIWSSIATLQTKLEYPIHQTELERDIDPIQAVHQSSVPFKQLFPASRSLQLMIGGYSRLVSDRMEDGWSAYLVTFVFDHLRGPRASVVGQMRDEVQRVYSTFVTRTHRKPRAIPIYQLPVLIAVADLPVAKSARSNEPTSCNGGLHFHAVLLVPPLTRLKEPLAEHFKNQADLYAGPRKLVARIHVQPITSTPDCVVEYVFKTVLRGRISYDDALLVLPRANGELQ
;
A
#
# COMPACT_ATOMS: atom_id res chain seq x y z
N MET A 1 23.34 23.98 10.48
CA MET A 1 22.61 23.08 9.58
C MET A 1 21.52 22.41 10.40
N PRO A 2 20.22 22.60 10.14
CA PRO A 2 19.18 21.86 10.84
C PRO A 2 19.14 20.42 10.33
N PRO A 3 18.82 19.44 11.17
CA PRO A 3 18.74 18.06 10.76
C PRO A 3 17.55 17.84 9.81
N ALA A 4 17.81 17.13 8.71
CA ALA A 4 16.85 16.85 7.63
C ALA A 4 15.65 15.95 8.03
N THR A 5 15.48 15.67 9.31
CA THR A 5 14.47 14.71 9.82
C THR A 5 13.09 15.31 10.08
N GLU A 6 13.00 16.61 10.38
CA GLU A 6 11.69 17.22 10.68
C GLU A 6 10.77 17.36 9.46
N GLY A 7 11.35 17.57 8.27
CA GLY A 7 10.57 17.70 7.03
C GLY A 7 9.92 16.39 6.56
N ILE A 8 10.47 15.25 6.94
CA ILE A 8 10.04 13.92 6.51
C ILE A 8 8.71 13.52 7.14
N TRP A 9 8.61 13.74 8.44
CA TRP A 9 7.42 13.35 9.19
C TRP A 9 6.23 14.28 8.94
N SER A 10 6.48 15.57 8.67
CA SER A 10 5.45 16.50 8.27
C SER A 10 4.81 16.12 6.92
N SER A 11 5.58 15.58 5.97
CA SER A 11 5.06 15.13 4.68
C SER A 11 4.16 13.90 4.81
N ILE A 12 4.53 12.93 5.66
CA ILE A 12 3.68 11.76 5.93
C ILE A 12 2.43 12.16 6.72
N ALA A 13 2.55 13.11 7.67
CA ALA A 13 1.42 13.66 8.40
C ALA A 13 0.46 14.41 7.46
N THR A 14 0.98 15.20 6.53
CA THR A 14 0.19 15.92 5.52
C THR A 14 -0.51 14.97 4.56
N LEU A 15 0.10 13.81 4.24
CA LEU A 15 -0.51 12.77 3.44
C LEU A 15 -1.70 12.11 4.16
N GLN A 16 -1.69 12.09 5.48
CA GLN A 16 -2.76 11.48 6.28
C GLN A 16 -3.90 12.46 6.63
N THR A 17 -3.61 13.74 6.83
CA THR A 17 -4.62 14.77 7.20
C THR A 17 -5.45 15.28 6.03
N LYS A 18 -5.01 15.08 4.77
CA LYS A 18 -5.78 15.45 3.57
C LYS A 18 -6.81 14.41 3.12
N LEU A 19 -7.04 13.35 3.90
CA LEU A 19 -8.04 12.33 3.63
C LEU A 19 -9.41 12.71 4.22
N GLU A 20 -9.89 13.93 3.96
CA GLU A 20 -11.27 14.31 4.26
C GLU A 20 -12.21 13.71 3.22
N TYR A 21 -12.92 12.65 3.58
CA TYR A 21 -14.06 12.12 2.84
C TYR A 21 -15.28 12.01 3.74
N PRO A 22 -16.46 12.44 3.27
CA PRO A 22 -17.71 12.26 4.00
C PRO A 22 -18.22 10.82 3.79
N ILE A 23 -17.72 9.92 4.58
CA ILE A 23 -18.30 8.60 4.80
C ILE A 23 -18.48 8.54 6.28
N HIS A 24 -19.61 7.98 6.75
CA HIS A 24 -19.86 7.80 8.18
C HIS A 24 -18.55 7.82 8.96
N GLN A 25 -18.22 9.01 9.42
CA GLN A 25 -16.89 9.47 9.83
C GLN A 25 -16.41 8.84 11.14
N THR A 26 -17.08 7.83 11.63
CA THR A 26 -16.89 7.36 13.00
C THR A 26 -15.87 6.25 13.15
N GLU A 27 -15.52 5.49 12.11
CA GLU A 27 -14.72 4.27 12.34
C GLU A 27 -13.31 4.25 11.73
N LEU A 28 -13.05 4.97 10.64
CA LEU A 28 -11.76 4.89 9.94
C LEU A 28 -10.80 6.05 10.26
N GLU A 29 -11.32 7.20 10.66
CA GLU A 29 -10.49 8.38 10.99
C GLU A 29 -9.76 8.26 12.33
N ARG A 30 -10.23 7.42 13.25
CA ARG A 30 -9.56 7.21 14.56
C ARG A 30 -8.33 6.33 14.48
N ASP A 31 -8.13 5.61 13.37
CA ASP A 31 -7.04 4.63 13.25
C ASP A 31 -5.78 5.17 12.58
N ILE A 32 -5.75 6.44 12.19
CA ILE A 32 -4.65 6.96 11.38
C ILE A 32 -3.93 8.09 12.10
N ASP A 33 -3.28 7.79 13.19
CA ASP A 33 -2.15 8.57 13.65
C ASP A 33 -0.98 7.69 14.11
N PRO A 34 -0.34 6.96 13.18
CA PRO A 34 0.91 6.26 13.49
C PRO A 34 2.05 7.25 13.83
N ILE A 35 1.88 8.54 13.50
CA ILE A 35 2.89 9.57 13.72
C ILE A 35 2.87 10.06 15.16
N GLN A 36 1.71 10.24 15.77
CA GLN A 36 1.64 10.59 17.21
C GLN A 36 2.16 9.44 18.10
N ALA A 37 1.94 8.19 17.70
CA ALA A 37 2.50 7.04 18.41
C ALA A 37 4.03 6.98 18.30
N VAL A 38 4.60 7.41 17.18
CA VAL A 38 6.07 7.47 16.97
C VAL A 38 6.68 8.65 17.72
N HIS A 39 6.00 9.81 17.80
CA HIS A 39 6.47 10.96 18.56
C HIS A 39 6.43 10.79 20.08
N GLN A 40 5.57 9.89 20.60
CA GLN A 40 5.48 9.64 22.03
C GLN A 40 6.40 8.52 22.54
N SER A 41 6.99 7.72 21.65
CA SER A 41 7.99 6.73 22.03
C SER A 41 9.38 7.25 21.69
N SER A 42 10.18 7.51 22.70
CA SER A 42 11.60 7.89 22.55
C SER A 42 12.48 6.76 21.98
N VAL A 43 11.89 5.62 21.63
CA VAL A 43 12.59 4.43 21.11
C VAL A 43 12.31 4.31 19.61
N PRO A 44 13.35 4.31 18.75
CA PRO A 44 13.18 4.08 17.32
C PRO A 44 12.41 2.78 17.06
N PHE A 45 11.48 2.80 16.09
CA PHE A 45 10.65 1.66 15.71
C PHE A 45 11.43 0.35 15.52
N LYS A 46 12.65 0.44 15.00
CA LYS A 46 13.58 -0.70 14.80
C LYS A 46 14.01 -1.41 16.10
N GLN A 47 13.89 -0.75 17.27
CA GLN A 47 14.28 -1.35 18.56
C GLN A 47 13.14 -2.09 19.25
N LEU A 48 11.89 -1.85 18.88
CA LEU A 48 10.72 -2.50 19.48
C LEU A 48 10.50 -3.95 19.02
N PHE A 49 10.94 -4.27 17.79
CA PHE A 49 10.77 -5.60 17.18
C PHE A 49 11.98 -5.89 16.29
N PRO A 50 12.96 -6.66 16.75
CA PRO A 50 14.08 -7.05 15.91
C PRO A 50 13.58 -8.00 14.82
N ALA A 51 13.21 -7.44 13.67
CA ALA A 51 12.97 -8.23 12.48
C ALA A 51 14.22 -9.03 12.14
N SER A 52 14.07 -10.25 11.61
CA SER A 52 15.21 -11.05 11.18
C SER A 52 16.08 -10.25 10.20
N ARG A 53 17.39 -10.49 10.23
CA ARG A 53 18.34 -9.82 9.32
C ARG A 53 17.90 -10.00 7.85
N SER A 54 17.41 -11.18 7.49
CA SER A 54 16.90 -11.47 6.14
C SER A 54 15.73 -10.58 5.76
N LEU A 55 14.77 -10.37 6.66
CA LEU A 55 13.63 -9.48 6.43
C LEU A 55 14.08 -8.02 6.26
N GLN A 56 15.03 -7.55 7.06
CA GLN A 56 15.57 -6.20 6.93
C GLN A 56 16.31 -6.01 5.59
N LEU A 57 17.10 -7.01 5.16
CA LEU A 57 17.78 -6.98 3.86
C LEU A 57 16.79 -6.98 2.70
N MET A 58 15.71 -7.77 2.79
CA MET A 58 14.66 -7.80 1.78
C MET A 58 13.96 -6.44 1.67
N ILE A 59 13.55 -5.84 2.78
CA ILE A 59 12.89 -4.52 2.80
C ILE A 59 13.86 -3.45 2.26
N GLY A 60 15.13 -3.47 2.67
CA GLY A 60 16.14 -2.58 2.11
C GLY A 60 16.37 -2.78 0.60
N GLY A 61 16.18 -4.00 0.09
CA GLY A 61 16.16 -4.30 -1.35
C GLY A 61 14.99 -3.61 -2.07
N TYR A 62 13.78 -3.70 -1.50
CA TYR A 62 12.61 -3.00 -2.06
C TYR A 62 12.75 -1.48 -1.96
N SER A 63 13.28 -0.94 -0.87
CA SER A 63 13.56 0.49 -0.74
C SER A 63 14.48 0.97 -1.86
N ARG A 64 15.59 0.27 -2.09
CA ARG A 64 16.49 0.59 -3.20
C ARG A 64 15.81 0.51 -4.55
N LEU A 65 15.07 -0.57 -4.82
CA LEU A 65 14.30 -0.70 -6.07
C LEU A 65 13.39 0.51 -6.31
N VAL A 66 12.69 0.97 -5.28
CA VAL A 66 11.79 2.13 -5.40
C VAL A 66 12.58 3.40 -5.67
N SER A 67 13.68 3.63 -4.94
CA SER A 67 14.54 4.81 -5.13
C SER A 67 15.18 4.82 -6.53
N ASP A 68 15.78 3.71 -6.96
CA ASP A 68 16.40 3.57 -8.28
C ASP A 68 15.39 3.85 -9.40
N ARG A 69 14.15 3.32 -9.27
CA ARG A 69 13.08 3.58 -10.26
C ARG A 69 12.65 5.04 -10.28
N MET A 70 12.57 5.70 -9.12
CA MET A 70 12.24 7.13 -9.07
C MET A 70 13.36 7.97 -9.70
N GLU A 71 14.63 7.62 -9.52
CA GLU A 71 15.77 8.24 -10.17
C GLU A 71 15.75 8.03 -11.70
N ASP A 72 15.28 6.86 -12.16
CA ASP A 72 15.03 6.55 -13.58
C ASP A 72 13.77 7.26 -14.15
N GLY A 73 13.15 8.17 -13.40
CA GLY A 73 11.98 8.95 -13.83
C GLY A 73 10.64 8.23 -13.71
N TRP A 74 10.56 7.11 -12.96
CA TRP A 74 9.29 6.48 -12.65
C TRP A 74 8.54 7.27 -11.58
N SER A 75 7.22 7.24 -11.67
CA SER A 75 6.36 7.79 -10.62
C SER A 75 6.04 6.72 -9.59
N ALA A 76 6.19 7.03 -8.31
CA ALA A 76 5.87 6.15 -7.20
C ALA A 76 4.61 6.60 -6.47
N TYR A 77 3.78 5.65 -6.04
CA TYR A 77 2.52 5.92 -5.34
C TYR A 77 2.32 4.95 -4.18
N LEU A 78 1.85 5.47 -3.05
CA LEU A 78 1.27 4.66 -1.99
C LEU A 78 -0.19 4.38 -2.34
N VAL A 79 -0.55 3.11 -2.42
CA VAL A 79 -1.90 2.64 -2.73
C VAL A 79 -2.45 1.89 -1.54
N THR A 80 -3.68 2.21 -1.13
CA THR A 80 -4.40 1.48 -0.08
C THR A 80 -5.65 0.84 -0.67
N PHE A 81 -5.76 -0.49 -0.54
CA PHE A 81 -6.93 -1.26 -0.95
C PHE A 81 -7.77 -1.58 0.27
N VAL A 82 -8.98 -1.05 0.32
CA VAL A 82 -9.98 -1.36 1.34
C VAL A 82 -11.02 -2.30 0.73
N PHE A 83 -11.40 -3.35 1.45
CA PHE A 83 -12.25 -4.41 0.96
C PHE A 83 -13.61 -4.40 1.67
N ASP A 84 -14.64 -4.82 0.94
CA ASP A 84 -15.93 -5.16 1.53
C ASP A 84 -15.81 -6.40 2.41
N HIS A 85 -16.89 -6.73 3.13
CA HIS A 85 -16.92 -7.89 4.03
C HIS A 85 -16.66 -9.19 3.25
N LEU A 86 -15.56 -9.86 3.59
CA LEU A 86 -15.17 -11.15 3.05
C LEU A 86 -15.47 -12.28 4.04
N ARG A 87 -15.80 -13.46 3.53
CA ARG A 87 -16.17 -14.62 4.37
C ARG A 87 -15.08 -15.66 4.39
N GLY A 88 -14.92 -16.30 5.52
CA GLY A 88 -14.00 -17.42 5.67
C GLY A 88 -12.95 -17.20 6.75
N PRO A 89 -12.10 -18.20 7.01
CA PRO A 89 -10.95 -18.05 7.90
C PRO A 89 -9.96 -17.03 7.34
N ARG A 90 -9.16 -16.44 8.22
CA ARG A 90 -8.23 -15.34 7.89
C ARG A 90 -7.35 -15.61 6.66
N ALA A 91 -6.79 -16.81 6.54
CA ALA A 91 -5.96 -17.19 5.40
C ALA A 91 -6.74 -17.12 4.07
N SER A 92 -8.00 -17.57 4.07
CA SER A 92 -8.89 -17.49 2.91
C SER A 92 -9.24 -16.03 2.57
N VAL A 93 -9.50 -15.19 3.59
CA VAL A 93 -9.76 -13.75 3.40
C VAL A 93 -8.55 -13.06 2.78
N VAL A 94 -7.34 -13.32 3.29
CA VAL A 94 -6.09 -12.78 2.70
C VAL A 94 -5.91 -13.27 1.26
N GLY A 95 -6.20 -14.55 0.96
CA GLY A 95 -6.16 -15.09 -0.40
C GLY A 95 -7.11 -14.34 -1.34
N GLN A 96 -8.39 -14.19 -0.96
CA GLN A 96 -9.37 -13.43 -1.73
C GLN A 96 -8.93 -11.99 -1.99
N MET A 97 -8.36 -11.33 -0.98
CA MET A 97 -7.84 -9.97 -1.12
C MET A 97 -6.66 -9.92 -2.11
N ARG A 98 -5.73 -10.89 -2.04
CA ARG A 98 -4.59 -10.98 -2.97
C ARG A 98 -5.04 -11.15 -4.42
N ASP A 99 -5.99 -12.05 -4.66
CA ASP A 99 -6.55 -12.31 -6.00
C ASP A 99 -7.19 -11.03 -6.55
N GLU A 100 -7.90 -10.31 -5.71
CA GLU A 100 -8.55 -9.06 -6.11
C GLU A 100 -7.56 -7.92 -6.35
N VAL A 101 -6.49 -7.79 -5.55
CA VAL A 101 -5.37 -6.87 -5.83
C VAL A 101 -4.71 -7.21 -7.16
N GLN A 102 -4.49 -8.49 -7.45
CA GLN A 102 -3.95 -8.94 -8.74
C GLN A 102 -4.90 -8.60 -9.90
N ARG A 103 -6.22 -8.77 -9.73
CA ARG A 103 -7.23 -8.36 -10.72
C ARG A 103 -7.15 -6.84 -10.99
N VAL A 104 -7.08 -6.02 -9.93
CA VAL A 104 -6.94 -4.56 -10.06
C VAL A 104 -5.65 -4.20 -10.79
N TYR A 105 -4.53 -4.81 -10.42
CA TYR A 105 -3.25 -4.61 -11.08
C TYR A 105 -3.32 -4.98 -12.57
N SER A 106 -3.84 -6.15 -12.93
CA SER A 106 -3.96 -6.60 -14.32
C SER A 106 -4.84 -5.64 -15.13
N THR A 107 -5.95 -5.17 -14.57
CA THR A 107 -6.81 -4.16 -15.17
C THR A 107 -6.03 -2.86 -15.40
N PHE A 108 -5.29 -2.39 -14.39
CA PHE A 108 -4.48 -1.19 -14.47
C PHE A 108 -3.42 -1.26 -15.57
N VAL A 109 -2.69 -2.37 -15.66
CA VAL A 109 -1.66 -2.59 -16.69
C VAL A 109 -2.24 -2.50 -18.10
N THR A 110 -3.47 -2.99 -18.32
CA THR A 110 -4.15 -2.85 -19.64
C THR A 110 -4.53 -1.40 -19.96
N ARG A 111 -4.64 -0.53 -18.96
CA ARG A 111 -4.88 0.91 -19.14
C ARG A 111 -3.59 1.68 -19.39
N THR A 112 -2.49 1.25 -18.81
CA THR A 112 -1.16 1.85 -19.03
C THR A 112 -0.55 1.44 -20.35
N HIS A 113 -0.83 0.22 -20.84
CA HIS A 113 -0.24 -0.33 -22.05
C HIS A 113 -1.29 -1.01 -22.94
N ARG A 114 -1.22 -0.77 -24.26
CA ARG A 114 -2.19 -1.37 -25.21
C ARG A 114 -2.01 -2.87 -25.39
N LYS A 115 -0.76 -3.33 -25.36
CA LYS A 115 -0.37 -4.74 -25.54
C LYS A 115 0.62 -5.13 -24.44
N PRO A 116 0.17 -5.30 -23.18
CA PRO A 116 1.08 -5.53 -22.05
C PRO A 116 1.99 -6.76 -22.24
N ARG A 117 1.46 -7.83 -22.86
CA ARG A 117 2.22 -9.06 -23.11
C ARG A 117 3.39 -8.91 -24.09
N ALA A 118 3.36 -7.86 -24.95
CA ALA A 118 4.43 -7.57 -25.89
C ALA A 118 5.52 -6.65 -25.29
N ILE A 119 5.32 -6.19 -24.05
CA ILE A 119 6.25 -5.29 -23.37
C ILE A 119 7.15 -6.12 -22.43
N PRO A 120 8.46 -5.86 -22.42
CA PRO A 120 9.35 -6.49 -21.45
C PRO A 120 8.89 -6.24 -20.02
N ILE A 121 8.97 -7.27 -19.18
CA ILE A 121 8.46 -7.23 -17.80
C ILE A 121 9.03 -6.07 -16.99
N TYR A 122 10.28 -5.70 -17.20
CA TYR A 122 10.96 -4.60 -16.52
C TYR A 122 10.48 -3.20 -16.91
N GLN A 123 9.64 -3.09 -17.94
CA GLN A 123 9.00 -1.85 -18.39
C GLN A 123 7.52 -1.76 -17.96
N LEU A 124 6.99 -2.81 -17.35
CA LEU A 124 5.62 -2.81 -16.82
C LEU A 124 5.57 -2.14 -15.45
N PRO A 125 4.43 -1.57 -15.05
CA PRO A 125 4.24 -1.10 -13.67
C PRO A 125 4.62 -2.18 -12.66
N VAL A 126 5.21 -1.78 -11.53
CA VAL A 126 5.55 -2.71 -10.43
C VAL A 126 4.65 -2.42 -9.25
N LEU A 127 4.05 -3.44 -8.67
CA LEU A 127 3.26 -3.36 -7.44
C LEU A 127 3.91 -4.21 -6.36
N ILE A 128 4.23 -3.61 -5.21
CA ILE A 128 4.69 -4.27 -4.01
C ILE A 128 3.60 -4.07 -2.96
N ALA A 129 2.73 -5.07 -2.78
CA ALA A 129 1.58 -4.98 -1.89
C ALA A 129 1.74 -5.89 -0.67
N VAL A 130 1.34 -5.40 0.49
CA VAL A 130 1.47 -6.11 1.77
C VAL A 130 0.16 -6.02 2.54
N ALA A 131 -0.31 -7.16 3.04
CA ALA A 131 -1.46 -7.20 3.92
C ALA A 131 -1.14 -6.49 5.25
N ASP A 132 -2.01 -5.59 5.66
CA ASP A 132 -1.86 -4.81 6.88
C ASP A 132 -3.01 -5.03 7.85
N LEU A 133 -2.71 -4.95 9.13
CA LEU A 133 -3.66 -5.07 10.22
C LEU A 133 -3.68 -3.77 11.02
N PRO A 134 -4.85 -3.28 11.40
CA PRO A 134 -4.95 -2.11 12.23
C PRO A 134 -4.21 -2.34 13.56
N VAL A 135 -3.59 -1.28 14.04
CA VAL A 135 -3.00 -1.25 15.38
C VAL A 135 -4.10 -0.85 16.34
N ALA A 136 -4.49 -1.75 17.24
CA ALA A 136 -5.43 -1.41 18.31
C ALA A 136 -4.83 -0.27 19.15
N LYS A 137 -5.45 0.89 19.13
CA LYS A 137 -5.00 2.09 19.88
C LYS A 137 -5.30 2.02 21.38
N SER A 138 -6.22 1.18 21.82
CA SER A 138 -6.47 0.91 23.24
C SER A 138 -7.21 -0.41 23.43
N ALA A 139 -6.95 -1.08 24.57
CA ALA A 139 -7.68 -2.27 25.02
C ALA A 139 -9.13 -1.98 25.44
N ARG A 140 -9.64 -0.76 25.27
CA ARG A 140 -10.95 -0.30 25.76
C ARG A 140 -11.98 -0.02 24.67
N SER A 141 -11.70 -0.21 23.40
CA SER A 141 -12.71 0.01 22.38
C SER A 141 -13.58 -1.25 22.25
N ASN A 142 -14.77 -1.24 22.84
CA ASN A 142 -15.90 -2.07 22.44
C ASN A 142 -16.46 -1.60 21.08
N GLU A 143 -15.60 -1.15 20.17
CA GLU A 143 -15.97 -0.69 18.84
C GLU A 143 -16.49 -1.87 18.03
N PRO A 144 -17.55 -1.69 17.22
CA PRO A 144 -18.04 -2.74 16.35
C PRO A 144 -16.92 -3.23 15.46
N THR A 145 -16.86 -4.53 15.26
CA THR A 145 -15.81 -5.22 14.52
C THR A 145 -15.65 -4.58 13.14
N SER A 146 -14.55 -3.91 12.91
CA SER A 146 -14.25 -3.33 11.60
C SER A 146 -14.30 -4.43 10.53
N CYS A 147 -14.70 -4.07 9.31
CA CYS A 147 -14.82 -4.99 8.19
C CYS A 147 -13.54 -5.81 8.05
N ASN A 148 -13.63 -7.14 7.98
CA ASN A 148 -12.49 -8.09 7.91
C ASN A 148 -11.52 -7.98 9.12
N GLY A 149 -11.97 -7.51 10.28
CA GLY A 149 -11.08 -7.22 11.41
C GLY A 149 -10.09 -6.09 11.11
N GLY A 150 -10.44 -5.18 10.19
CA GLY A 150 -9.60 -4.09 9.74
C GLY A 150 -8.48 -4.48 8.77
N LEU A 151 -8.48 -5.72 8.29
CA LEU A 151 -7.49 -6.18 7.31
C LEU A 151 -7.67 -5.44 5.97
N HIS A 152 -6.57 -4.94 5.44
CA HIS A 152 -6.50 -4.21 4.19
C HIS A 152 -5.13 -4.41 3.55
N PHE A 153 -4.88 -3.87 2.36
CA PHE A 153 -3.56 -3.90 1.74
C PHE A 153 -3.01 -2.50 1.56
N HIS A 154 -1.76 -2.32 1.92
CA HIS A 154 -0.94 -1.20 1.47
C HIS A 154 -0.01 -1.67 0.37
N ALA A 155 0.25 -0.80 -0.60
CA ALA A 155 1.18 -1.12 -1.68
C ALA A 155 1.99 0.10 -2.11
N VAL A 156 3.21 -0.16 -2.60
CA VAL A 156 3.93 0.78 -3.45
C VAL A 156 3.65 0.39 -4.90
N LEU A 157 3.11 1.33 -5.68
CA LEU A 157 2.91 1.18 -7.12
C LEU A 157 3.89 2.09 -7.86
N LEU A 158 4.76 1.47 -8.64
CA LEU A 158 5.72 2.15 -9.52
C LEU A 158 5.17 2.17 -10.95
N VAL A 159 5.08 3.35 -11.54
CA VAL A 159 4.54 3.56 -12.89
C VAL A 159 5.65 4.10 -13.79
N PRO A 160 5.96 3.42 -14.90
CA PRO A 160 7.01 3.86 -15.82
C PRO A 160 6.65 5.19 -16.48
N PRO A 161 7.65 5.97 -16.93
CA PRO A 161 7.42 7.29 -17.54
C PRO A 161 6.63 7.20 -18.87
N LEU A 162 6.77 6.10 -19.58
CA LEU A 162 6.07 5.89 -20.87
C LEU A 162 4.80 5.07 -20.66
N THR A 163 3.67 5.74 -20.46
CA THR A 163 2.35 5.11 -20.34
C THR A 163 1.32 5.80 -21.24
N ARG A 164 0.17 5.15 -21.41
CA ARG A 164 -0.99 5.71 -22.11
C ARG A 164 -1.88 6.58 -21.21
N LEU A 165 -1.59 6.64 -19.92
CA LEU A 165 -2.37 7.46 -19.00
C LEU A 165 -2.24 8.93 -19.40
N LYS A 166 -3.39 9.59 -19.54
CA LYS A 166 -3.47 11.02 -19.91
C LYS A 166 -3.68 11.92 -18.71
N GLU A 167 -3.98 11.32 -17.58
CA GLU A 167 -4.34 12.00 -16.33
C GLU A 167 -3.44 11.50 -15.18
N PRO A 168 -3.27 12.27 -14.11
CA PRO A 168 -2.60 11.83 -12.90
C PRO A 168 -3.23 10.55 -12.35
N LEU A 169 -2.41 9.66 -11.78
CA LEU A 169 -2.87 8.34 -11.36
C LEU A 169 -4.02 8.38 -10.36
N ALA A 170 -4.01 9.30 -9.42
CA ALA A 170 -5.09 9.45 -8.44
C ALA A 170 -6.43 9.80 -9.12
N GLU A 171 -6.40 10.68 -10.12
CA GLU A 171 -7.57 11.04 -10.93
C GLU A 171 -8.03 9.86 -11.78
N HIS A 172 -7.10 9.09 -12.36
CA HIS A 172 -7.43 7.89 -13.11
C HIS A 172 -8.22 6.89 -12.27
N PHE A 173 -7.75 6.57 -11.06
CA PHE A 173 -8.47 5.66 -10.17
C PHE A 173 -9.82 6.21 -9.71
N LYS A 174 -9.94 7.52 -9.53
CA LYS A 174 -11.20 8.19 -9.19
C LYS A 174 -12.18 8.17 -10.36
N ASN A 175 -11.73 8.59 -11.56
CA ASN A 175 -12.58 8.72 -12.74
C ASN A 175 -12.99 7.35 -13.30
N GLN A 176 -12.20 6.31 -13.09
CA GLN A 176 -12.43 4.95 -13.55
C GLN A 176 -12.72 3.99 -12.39
N ALA A 177 -13.29 4.49 -11.28
CA ALA A 177 -13.52 3.72 -10.07
C ALA A 177 -14.27 2.41 -10.34
N ASP A 178 -15.28 2.44 -11.21
CA ASP A 178 -16.10 1.27 -11.57
C ASP A 178 -15.30 0.13 -12.19
N LEU A 179 -14.11 0.37 -12.74
CA LEU A 179 -13.23 -0.70 -13.25
C LEU A 179 -12.55 -1.46 -12.11
N TYR A 180 -12.27 -0.78 -11.01
CA TYR A 180 -11.39 -1.25 -9.95
C TYR A 180 -12.12 -1.64 -8.68
N ALA A 181 -13.09 -0.86 -8.25
CA ALA A 181 -13.80 -0.98 -6.99
C ALA A 181 -15.31 -0.84 -7.18
N GLY A 182 -16.10 -1.12 -6.16
CA GLY A 182 -17.55 -0.85 -6.13
C GLY A 182 -18.43 -2.09 -5.88
N PRO A 183 -19.76 -1.95 -5.95
CA PRO A 183 -20.75 -2.86 -5.34
C PRO A 183 -20.74 -4.32 -5.79
N ARG A 184 -20.02 -4.68 -6.84
CA ARG A 184 -19.90 -6.06 -7.34
C ARG A 184 -18.48 -6.56 -7.36
N LYS A 185 -17.59 -5.90 -6.62
CA LYS A 185 -16.16 -6.23 -6.50
C LYS A 185 -15.82 -6.37 -5.04
N LEU A 186 -14.76 -7.12 -4.76
CA LEU A 186 -14.31 -7.30 -3.38
C LEU A 186 -13.60 -6.05 -2.84
N VAL A 187 -13.02 -5.23 -3.73
CA VAL A 187 -12.48 -3.91 -3.36
C VAL A 187 -13.61 -2.91 -3.25
N ALA A 188 -13.82 -2.39 -2.04
CA ALA A 188 -14.76 -1.30 -1.77
C ALA A 188 -14.20 0.04 -2.24
N ARG A 189 -12.89 0.28 -1.99
CA ARG A 189 -12.25 1.56 -2.22
C ARG A 189 -10.74 1.41 -2.44
N ILE A 190 -10.19 2.29 -3.29
CA ILE A 190 -8.75 2.43 -3.52
C ILE A 190 -8.35 3.88 -3.25
N HIS A 191 -7.34 4.07 -2.41
CA HIS A 191 -6.69 5.37 -2.20
C HIS A 191 -5.34 5.37 -2.87
N VAL A 192 -5.00 6.46 -3.54
CA VAL A 192 -3.74 6.63 -4.26
C VAL A 192 -3.12 7.96 -3.88
N GLN A 193 -1.90 7.94 -3.39
CA GLN A 193 -1.14 9.11 -2.99
C GLN A 193 0.25 9.09 -3.64
N PRO A 194 0.73 10.18 -4.24
CA PRO A 194 2.06 10.23 -4.82
C PRO A 194 3.12 10.18 -3.72
N ILE A 195 4.20 9.44 -3.97
CA ILE A 195 5.41 9.41 -3.16
C ILE A 195 6.38 10.39 -3.80
N THR A 196 6.55 11.57 -3.21
CA THR A 196 7.41 12.64 -3.71
C THR A 196 8.75 12.74 -3.00
N SER A 197 8.84 12.12 -1.82
CA SER A 197 10.03 12.12 -0.98
C SER A 197 10.06 10.86 -0.11
N THR A 198 11.26 10.53 0.40
CA THR A 198 11.44 9.45 1.40
C THR A 198 10.83 8.10 1.05
N PRO A 199 11.15 7.52 -0.12
CA PRO A 199 10.61 6.22 -0.52
C PRO A 199 10.88 5.12 0.51
N ASP A 200 12.03 5.16 1.19
CA ASP A 200 12.41 4.19 2.21
C ASP A 200 11.40 4.14 3.37
N CYS A 201 10.97 5.32 3.86
CA CYS A 201 9.99 5.40 4.94
C CYS A 201 8.63 4.83 4.50
N VAL A 202 8.23 5.07 3.24
CA VAL A 202 6.98 4.53 2.71
C VAL A 202 7.05 3.01 2.55
N VAL A 203 8.18 2.47 2.09
CA VAL A 203 8.38 1.02 2.02
C VAL A 203 8.34 0.41 3.42
N GLU A 204 9.07 0.95 4.39
CA GLU A 204 9.00 0.49 5.79
C GLU A 204 7.56 0.56 6.34
N TYR A 205 6.81 1.61 6.02
CA TYR A 205 5.40 1.74 6.41
C TYR A 205 4.53 0.62 5.80
N VAL A 206 4.69 0.31 4.53
CA VAL A 206 3.97 -0.78 3.87
C VAL A 206 4.26 -2.13 4.54
N PHE A 207 5.49 -2.36 4.99
CA PHE A 207 5.91 -3.59 5.66
C PHE A 207 5.69 -3.60 7.18
N LYS A 208 5.09 -2.57 7.77
CA LYS A 208 4.98 -2.41 9.24
C LYS A 208 4.38 -3.60 9.99
N THR A 209 3.40 -4.27 9.40
CA THR A 209 2.73 -5.42 10.02
C THR A 209 3.61 -6.66 10.00
N VAL A 210 4.38 -6.86 8.93
CA VAL A 210 5.38 -7.93 8.82
C VAL A 210 6.55 -7.65 9.76
N LEU A 211 7.04 -6.41 9.79
CA LEU A 211 8.10 -5.97 10.72
C LEU A 211 7.73 -6.20 12.19
N ARG A 212 6.45 -6.12 12.52
CA ARG A 212 5.91 -6.39 13.87
C ARG A 212 5.63 -7.88 14.12
N GLY A 213 5.91 -8.76 13.17
CA GLY A 213 5.66 -10.20 13.29
C GLY A 213 4.18 -10.57 13.41
N ARG A 214 3.25 -9.70 12.99
CA ARG A 214 1.80 -9.93 13.10
C ARG A 214 1.25 -10.79 11.96
N ILE A 215 1.92 -10.78 10.82
CA ILE A 215 1.65 -11.64 9.65
C ILE A 215 3.01 -12.10 9.11
N SER A 216 3.09 -13.37 8.66
CA SER A 216 4.27 -13.84 7.93
C SER A 216 4.40 -13.10 6.60
N TYR A 217 5.62 -12.81 6.16
CA TYR A 217 5.83 -12.14 4.88
C TYR A 217 5.36 -13.01 3.70
N ASP A 218 5.49 -14.34 3.78
CA ASP A 218 5.03 -15.28 2.75
C ASP A 218 3.52 -15.18 2.51
N ASP A 219 2.76 -14.96 3.58
CA ASP A 219 1.31 -14.79 3.51
C ASP A 219 0.90 -13.37 3.12
N ALA A 220 1.67 -12.37 3.54
CA ALA A 220 1.31 -10.98 3.41
C ALA A 220 1.73 -10.34 2.10
N LEU A 221 2.89 -10.76 1.54
CA LEU A 221 3.54 -10.08 0.42
C LEU A 221 3.00 -10.55 -0.94
N LEU A 222 2.71 -9.58 -1.80
CA LEU A 222 2.38 -9.78 -3.21
C LEU A 222 3.23 -8.82 -4.05
N VAL A 223 4.09 -9.34 -4.91
CA VAL A 223 4.89 -8.55 -5.86
C VAL A 223 4.44 -8.87 -7.27
N LEU A 224 4.13 -7.85 -8.06
CA LEU A 224 3.67 -7.97 -9.45
C LEU A 224 4.45 -7.01 -10.37
N PRO A 225 4.68 -7.37 -11.63
CA PRO A 225 4.37 -8.67 -12.25
C PRO A 225 5.40 -9.74 -11.86
N ARG A 226 4.98 -11.01 -11.74
CA ARG A 226 5.88 -12.16 -11.59
C ARG A 226 6.29 -12.73 -12.93
N ALA A 227 5.37 -12.70 -13.91
CA ALA A 227 5.61 -13.12 -15.29
C ALA A 227 4.66 -12.40 -16.26
N ASN A 228 5.01 -12.32 -17.54
CA ASN A 228 4.14 -11.72 -18.56
C ASN A 228 2.80 -12.46 -18.74
N GLY A 229 2.74 -13.73 -18.40
CA GLY A 229 1.53 -14.57 -18.47
C GLY A 229 0.44 -14.23 -17.44
N GLU A 230 0.76 -13.47 -16.40
CA GLU A 230 -0.19 -13.06 -15.36
C GLU A 230 -1.11 -11.89 -15.78
N LEU A 231 -0.84 -11.31 -16.93
CA LEU A 231 -1.58 -10.16 -17.48
C LEU A 231 -2.75 -10.64 -18.35
N GLN A 232 -3.64 -11.48 -17.78
CA GLN A 232 -4.84 -11.97 -18.48
C GLN A 232 -5.98 -10.99 -18.38
#